data_9620417434d77f25ec9215444e4b68ce
#
_entry.id   9620417434d77f25ec9215444e4b68ce
#
_cell.length_a   1.000
_cell.length_b   1.000
_cell.length_c   1.000
_cell.angle_alpha   90.00
_cell.angle_beta   90.00
_cell.angle_gamma   90.00
#
_symmetry.space_group_name_H-M   'P 1'
#
loop_
_entity.id
_entity.type
_entity.pdbx_description
1 polymer ?
#
loop_
_entity_poly.entity_id
_entity_poly.type
_entity_poly.pdbx_seq_one_letter_code
_entity_poly.pdbx_strand_id
1 'polypeptide(L)'
;SHARGEQELRIVEVEFIGELPKDEHGRPKSFRRGISSYPSLGDTVYRASRSELSKAYACDSETSIRVGHIQQDPSIPAMIKIDEMLGKHFAVLGTTGTGKSCTVALILRRILDKNPQAHILLLDVHREYAQSFQGLAEVITPDNMILPFWLLNFEESVEILIGQQPGRETDVEILRELIPLAKARYMNNQRRDKAGAATRGQAYDGSNVGVDTPLPYRTSDLIGILEEYIGKLDLRGELAPYKRLKARIETISRDPRYAFMFGSLTVQDNMSAVLARLFRIPVNGKPIAIVELGGLPSEIINVVVSVLARLAFDFGVWSAGRIPITFVCEEAHRYVPIDKSLGFEPTKKAISRIAKEGRKYGVSLCMITQ
;
A
#
# COMPACT_ATOMS: atom_id res chain seq x y z
N SER A 1 -31.76 -31.23 60.53
CA SER A 1 -31.83 -30.63 59.20
C SER A 1 -30.47 -30.63 58.54
N HIS A 2 -30.25 -31.60 57.62
CA HIS A 2 -29.03 -31.68 56.83
C HIS A 2 -29.14 -30.68 55.66
N ALA A 3 -28.40 -29.58 55.70
CA ALA A 3 -28.11 -28.77 54.55
C ALA A 3 -27.16 -29.56 53.64
N ARG A 4 -27.68 -30.13 52.54
CA ARG A 4 -26.88 -30.59 51.44
C ARG A 4 -26.28 -29.35 50.80
N GLY A 5 -24.96 -29.14 50.94
CA GLY A 5 -24.22 -28.15 50.19
C GLY A 5 -24.37 -28.51 48.72
N GLU A 6 -24.98 -27.62 47.94
CA GLU A 6 -24.96 -27.66 46.50
C GLU A 6 -23.48 -27.57 46.07
N GLN A 7 -22.96 -28.64 45.49
CA GLN A 7 -21.64 -28.60 44.85
C GLN A 7 -21.78 -27.77 43.60
N GLU A 8 -21.28 -26.56 43.64
CA GLU A 8 -21.17 -25.69 42.46
C GLU A 8 -20.28 -26.37 41.38
N LEU A 9 -20.90 -26.82 40.31
CA LEU A 9 -20.15 -27.37 39.17
C LEU A 9 -19.57 -26.21 38.40
N ARG A 10 -18.25 -26.08 38.38
CA ARG A 10 -17.52 -25.09 37.58
C ARG A 10 -16.98 -25.75 36.32
N ILE A 11 -17.52 -25.36 35.16
CA ILE A 11 -17.08 -25.84 33.85
C ILE A 11 -16.16 -24.76 33.27
N VAL A 12 -14.98 -25.18 32.79
CA VAL A 12 -14.02 -24.33 32.10
C VAL A 12 -13.76 -24.94 30.73
N GLU A 13 -14.00 -24.17 29.68
CA GLU A 13 -13.63 -24.51 28.33
C GLU A 13 -12.20 -24.03 28.06
N VAL A 14 -11.34 -24.93 27.58
CA VAL A 14 -9.94 -24.62 27.31
C VAL A 14 -9.54 -25.02 25.90
N GLU A 15 -8.72 -24.22 25.28
CA GLU A 15 -8.11 -24.49 23.98
C GLU A 15 -6.62 -24.77 24.14
N PHE A 16 -6.14 -25.82 23.49
CA PHE A 16 -4.74 -26.20 23.54
C PHE A 16 -3.93 -25.41 22.53
N ILE A 17 -2.95 -24.64 22.97
CA ILE A 17 -2.11 -23.81 22.11
C ILE A 17 -0.72 -24.39 21.88
N GLY A 18 -0.23 -25.29 22.73
CA GLY A 18 1.08 -25.92 22.60
C GLY A 18 1.53 -26.68 23.83
N GLU A 19 2.77 -27.10 23.79
CA GLU A 19 3.42 -27.93 24.84
C GLU A 19 4.70 -27.28 25.35
N LEU A 20 4.98 -27.51 26.62
CA LEU A 20 6.27 -27.29 27.28
C LEU A 20 6.91 -28.66 27.61
N PRO A 21 7.60 -29.30 26.65
CA PRO A 21 8.25 -30.59 26.89
C PRO A 21 9.24 -30.47 28.05
N LYS A 22 9.34 -31.50 28.86
CA LYS A 22 10.32 -31.55 29.95
C LYS A 22 11.57 -32.30 29.50
N ASP A 23 12.73 -31.91 30.02
CA ASP A 23 13.97 -32.66 29.84
C ASP A 23 14.00 -33.89 30.78
N GLU A 24 15.08 -34.68 30.72
CA GLU A 24 15.30 -35.86 31.56
C GLU A 24 15.33 -35.53 33.07
N HIS A 25 15.52 -34.27 33.43
CA HIS A 25 15.52 -33.76 34.79
C HIS A 25 14.20 -33.09 35.17
N GLY A 26 13.14 -33.22 34.35
CA GLY A 26 11.83 -32.63 34.60
C GLY A 26 11.74 -31.11 34.38
N ARG A 27 12.76 -30.46 33.80
CA ARG A 27 12.76 -29.01 33.52
C ARG A 27 12.07 -28.71 32.21
N PRO A 28 11.17 -27.71 32.16
CA PRO A 28 10.50 -27.35 30.91
C PRO A 28 11.52 -26.82 29.88
N LYS A 29 11.49 -27.40 28.66
CA LYS A 29 12.22 -26.95 27.47
C LYS A 29 11.55 -25.74 26.83
N SER A 30 11.93 -25.41 25.62
CA SER A 30 11.27 -24.35 24.81
C SER A 30 9.84 -24.73 24.46
N PHE A 31 8.96 -23.74 24.44
CA PHE A 31 7.56 -23.93 24.03
C PHE A 31 7.48 -24.37 22.57
N ARG A 32 6.62 -25.33 22.29
CA ARG A 32 6.31 -25.82 20.96
C ARG A 32 4.83 -25.61 20.68
N ARG A 33 4.48 -24.99 19.57
CA ARG A 33 3.09 -24.86 19.12
C ARG A 33 2.55 -26.22 18.70
N GLY A 34 1.26 -26.45 18.97
CA GLY A 34 0.61 -27.74 18.76
C GLY A 34 0.88 -28.71 19.89
N ILE A 35 0.11 -29.79 19.93
CA ILE A 35 0.19 -30.81 20.94
C ILE A 35 0.47 -32.18 20.33
N SER A 36 1.36 -32.93 20.92
CA SER A 36 1.68 -34.30 20.52
C SER A 36 0.91 -35.34 21.32
N SER A 37 0.44 -34.98 22.55
CA SER A 37 -0.32 -35.86 23.42
C SER A 37 -1.51 -35.11 24.02
N TYR A 38 -2.70 -35.67 23.85
CA TYR A 38 -3.91 -35.09 24.45
C TYR A 38 -4.07 -35.60 25.88
N PRO A 39 -4.52 -34.73 26.81
CA PRO A 39 -4.85 -35.17 28.17
C PRO A 39 -6.02 -36.15 28.16
N SER A 40 -6.00 -37.06 29.12
CA SER A 40 -7.02 -38.06 29.34
C SER A 40 -7.99 -37.67 30.45
N LEU A 41 -9.11 -38.35 30.53
CA LEU A 41 -10.05 -38.17 31.62
C LEU A 41 -9.35 -38.53 32.97
N GLY A 42 -9.40 -37.55 33.90
CA GLY A 42 -8.76 -37.68 35.18
C GLY A 42 -7.39 -36.99 35.30
N ASP A 43 -6.83 -36.50 34.19
CA ASP A 43 -5.62 -35.70 34.26
C ASP A 43 -5.86 -34.39 34.99
N THR A 44 -4.91 -34.01 35.85
CA THR A 44 -5.05 -32.82 36.67
C THR A 44 -4.70 -31.56 35.93
N VAL A 45 -5.57 -30.53 36.01
CA VAL A 45 -5.36 -29.22 35.44
C VAL A 45 -4.74 -28.29 36.50
N TYR A 46 -3.64 -27.66 36.15
CA TYR A 46 -2.96 -26.69 36.99
C TYR A 46 -2.95 -25.31 36.36
N ARG A 47 -2.95 -24.29 37.21
CA ARG A 47 -2.65 -22.93 36.73
C ARG A 47 -1.16 -22.86 36.41
N ALA A 48 -0.85 -22.36 35.20
CA ALA A 48 0.54 -22.18 34.78
C ALA A 48 1.30 -21.25 35.73
N SER A 49 2.50 -21.66 36.12
CA SER A 49 3.41 -20.84 36.90
C SER A 49 4.00 -19.70 36.04
N ARG A 50 4.49 -18.65 36.70
CA ARG A 50 5.21 -17.55 36.02
C ARG A 50 6.37 -18.06 35.17
N SER A 51 7.12 -19.06 35.66
CA SER A 51 8.23 -19.65 34.92
C SER A 51 7.78 -20.34 33.62
N GLU A 52 6.66 -21.03 33.65
CA GLU A 52 6.08 -21.69 32.49
C GLU A 52 5.52 -20.66 31.49
N LEU A 53 4.79 -19.66 31.98
CA LEU A 53 4.31 -18.54 31.13
C LEU A 53 5.48 -17.78 30.49
N SER A 54 6.52 -17.46 31.25
CA SER A 54 7.72 -16.80 30.73
C SER A 54 8.37 -17.61 29.61
N LYS A 55 8.39 -18.95 29.70
CA LYS A 55 8.92 -19.81 28.64
C LYS A 55 7.98 -19.92 27.44
N ALA A 56 6.66 -19.94 27.66
CA ALA A 56 5.67 -19.99 26.62
C ALA A 56 5.69 -18.71 25.74
N TYR A 57 5.94 -17.56 26.37
CA TYR A 57 6.03 -16.26 25.70
C TYR A 57 7.48 -15.79 25.42
N ALA A 58 8.48 -16.64 25.68
CA ALA A 58 9.87 -16.29 25.39
C ALA A 58 10.10 -16.09 23.90
N CYS A 59 10.71 -14.98 23.56
CA CYS A 59 11.17 -14.64 22.22
C CYS A 59 12.62 -14.18 22.30
N ASP A 60 13.34 -14.36 21.20
CA ASP A 60 14.67 -13.77 21.05
C ASP A 60 14.55 -12.24 21.06
N SER A 61 15.27 -11.59 21.97
CA SER A 61 15.25 -10.13 22.11
C SER A 61 15.85 -9.39 20.92
N GLU A 62 16.73 -10.01 20.15
CA GLU A 62 17.35 -9.36 18.99
C GLU A 62 16.41 -9.25 17.80
N THR A 63 15.63 -10.30 17.57
CA THR A 63 14.70 -10.39 16.41
C THR A 63 13.26 -10.00 16.75
N SER A 64 12.97 -9.61 17.99
CA SER A 64 11.61 -9.31 18.46
C SER A 64 11.50 -7.91 19.04
N ILE A 65 10.30 -7.32 18.94
CA ILE A 65 9.94 -6.04 19.54
C ILE A 65 8.95 -6.25 20.69
N ARG A 66 9.10 -5.46 21.75
CA ARG A 66 8.15 -5.42 22.85
C ARG A 66 7.01 -4.47 22.54
N VAL A 67 5.78 -4.97 22.55
CA VAL A 67 4.57 -4.20 22.26
C VAL A 67 3.69 -3.97 23.50
N GLY A 68 4.02 -4.61 24.61
CA GLY A 68 3.24 -4.48 25.86
C GLY A 68 3.60 -5.55 26.86
N HIS A 69 2.60 -6.02 27.60
CA HIS A 69 2.69 -7.10 28.56
C HIS A 69 1.53 -8.07 28.34
N ILE A 70 1.71 -9.32 28.72
CA ILE A 70 0.61 -10.28 28.70
C ILE A 70 -0.38 -10.00 29.83
N GLN A 71 -1.67 -10.22 29.57
CA GLN A 71 -2.72 -9.91 30.54
C GLN A 71 -2.66 -10.82 31.78
N GLN A 72 -2.26 -12.08 31.61
CA GLN A 72 -2.20 -13.07 32.66
C GLN A 72 -1.14 -12.74 33.73
N ASP A 73 -0.03 -12.13 33.31
CA ASP A 73 1.05 -11.67 34.18
C ASP A 73 1.74 -10.44 33.60
N PRO A 74 1.45 -9.22 34.10
CA PRO A 74 2.04 -7.98 33.61
C PRO A 74 3.57 -7.88 33.72
N SER A 75 4.21 -8.79 34.46
CA SER A 75 5.68 -8.85 34.52
C SER A 75 6.31 -9.52 33.29
N ILE A 76 5.51 -10.18 32.45
CA ILE A 76 5.97 -10.87 31.25
C ILE A 76 5.71 -9.97 30.03
N PRO A 77 6.76 -9.60 29.26
CA PRO A 77 6.59 -8.77 28.08
C PRO A 77 5.85 -9.52 26.96
N ALA A 78 4.95 -8.81 26.29
CA ALA A 78 4.36 -9.27 25.04
C ALA A 78 5.32 -8.88 23.89
N MET A 79 5.84 -9.91 23.21
CA MET A 79 6.85 -9.77 22.15
C MET A 79 6.29 -10.17 20.80
N ILE A 80 6.69 -9.46 19.74
CA ILE A 80 6.40 -9.81 18.34
C ILE A 80 7.72 -10.02 17.61
N LYS A 81 7.85 -11.14 16.90
CA LYS A 81 9.00 -11.40 16.02
C LYS A 81 8.88 -10.60 14.75
N ILE A 82 9.84 -9.72 14.50
CA ILE A 82 9.82 -8.79 13.35
C ILE A 82 9.85 -9.56 12.04
N ASP A 83 10.79 -10.50 11.89
CA ASP A 83 10.99 -11.24 10.64
C ASP A 83 9.78 -12.10 10.26
N GLU A 84 9.12 -12.70 11.26
CA GLU A 84 7.90 -13.46 11.01
C GLU A 84 6.71 -12.57 10.65
N MET A 85 6.63 -11.37 11.20
CA MET A 85 5.56 -10.41 10.91
C MET A 85 5.77 -9.72 9.56
N LEU A 86 6.94 -9.13 9.32
CA LEU A 86 7.26 -8.40 8.08
C LEU A 86 7.58 -9.33 6.92
N GLY A 87 8.05 -10.54 7.17
CA GLY A 87 8.23 -11.57 6.14
C GLY A 87 6.91 -12.14 5.62
N LYS A 88 5.77 -11.71 6.17
CA LYS A 88 4.41 -12.06 5.78
C LYS A 88 3.57 -10.78 5.67
N HIS A 89 2.25 -10.95 5.63
CA HIS A 89 1.29 -9.86 5.74
C HIS A 89 0.60 -9.94 7.08
N PHE A 90 0.18 -8.80 7.63
CA PHE A 90 -0.54 -8.76 8.89
C PHE A 90 -1.68 -7.74 8.85
N ALA A 91 -2.64 -7.91 9.75
CA ALA A 91 -3.76 -7.00 9.88
C ALA A 91 -3.92 -6.57 11.34
N VAL A 92 -4.37 -5.34 11.53
CA VAL A 92 -4.81 -4.80 12.82
C VAL A 92 -6.30 -4.51 12.73
N LEU A 93 -7.06 -5.31 13.46
CA LEU A 93 -8.52 -5.29 13.42
C LEU A 93 -9.08 -4.71 14.72
N GLY A 94 -10.19 -3.99 14.62
CA GLY A 94 -10.89 -3.45 15.78
C GLY A 94 -11.85 -2.33 15.40
N THR A 95 -12.86 -2.09 16.21
CA THR A 95 -13.83 -1.01 16.01
C THR A 95 -13.20 0.36 16.24
N THR A 96 -13.91 1.43 15.87
CA THR A 96 -13.48 2.81 16.13
C THR A 96 -13.27 3.04 17.63
N GLY A 97 -12.17 3.72 18.00
CA GLY A 97 -11.85 4.04 19.40
C GLY A 97 -11.15 2.92 20.17
N THR A 98 -10.92 1.74 19.60
CA THR A 98 -10.21 0.63 20.29
C THR A 98 -8.68 0.78 20.34
N GLY A 99 -8.13 1.86 19.76
CA GLY A 99 -6.69 2.13 19.78
C GLY A 99 -5.90 1.50 18.62
N LYS A 100 -6.55 1.17 17.50
CA LYS A 100 -5.88 0.63 16.29
C LYS A 100 -4.68 1.47 15.87
N SER A 101 -4.89 2.77 15.64
CA SER A 101 -3.85 3.70 15.17
C SER A 101 -2.70 3.81 16.17
N CYS A 102 -3.01 3.87 17.49
CA CYS A 102 -1.99 3.86 18.54
C CYS A 102 -1.19 2.55 18.55
N THR A 103 -1.86 1.41 18.36
CA THR A 103 -1.20 0.09 18.30
C THR A 103 -0.27 -0.01 17.10
N VAL A 104 -0.73 0.42 15.92
CA VAL A 104 0.08 0.45 14.70
C VAL A 104 1.27 1.39 14.88
N ALA A 105 1.05 2.61 15.38
CA ALA A 105 2.13 3.56 15.63
C ALA A 105 3.17 2.98 16.60
N LEU A 106 2.75 2.32 17.68
CA LEU A 106 3.65 1.64 18.61
C LEU A 106 4.47 0.55 17.92
N ILE A 107 3.82 -0.35 17.18
CA ILE A 107 4.49 -1.45 16.48
C ILE A 107 5.53 -0.89 15.50
N LEU A 108 5.13 0.05 14.63
CA LEU A 108 6.01 0.65 13.63
C LEU A 108 7.18 1.39 14.28
N ARG A 109 6.96 2.16 15.36
CA ARG A 109 8.05 2.81 16.10
C ARG A 109 9.04 1.80 16.66
N ARG A 110 8.58 0.72 17.26
CA ARG A 110 9.44 -0.35 17.78
C ARG A 110 10.24 -1.05 16.69
N ILE A 111 9.66 -1.19 15.50
CA ILE A 111 10.38 -1.70 14.33
C ILE A 111 11.48 -0.72 13.95
N LEU A 112 11.17 0.58 13.84
CA LEU A 112 12.12 1.62 13.45
C LEU A 112 13.23 1.83 14.48
N ASP A 113 12.96 1.66 15.78
CA ASP A 113 13.97 1.69 16.84
C ASP A 113 15.07 0.62 16.60
N LYS A 114 14.70 -0.56 16.07
CA LYS A 114 15.64 -1.65 15.73
C LYS A 114 16.17 -1.60 14.31
N ASN A 115 15.36 -1.10 13.39
CA ASN A 115 15.66 -1.07 11.97
C ASN A 115 15.53 0.36 11.43
N PRO A 116 16.49 1.26 11.76
CA PRO A 116 16.43 2.66 11.36
C PRO A 116 16.58 2.86 9.83
N GLN A 117 16.95 1.82 9.10
CA GLN A 117 17.05 1.81 7.63
C GLN A 117 15.84 1.11 6.98
N ALA A 118 14.75 0.90 7.70
CA ALA A 118 13.52 0.34 7.13
C ALA A 118 12.89 1.32 6.12
N HIS A 119 12.06 0.78 5.23
CA HIS A 119 11.30 1.54 4.24
C HIS A 119 9.82 1.27 4.46
N ILE A 120 9.11 2.25 5.01
CA ILE A 120 7.68 2.14 5.32
C ILE A 120 6.92 3.19 4.54
N LEU A 121 5.90 2.77 3.80
CA LEU A 121 4.94 3.64 3.14
C LEU A 121 3.58 3.48 3.82
N LEU A 122 3.13 4.50 4.54
CA LEU A 122 1.88 4.50 5.29
C LEU A 122 0.87 5.43 4.63
N LEU A 123 -0.31 4.91 4.32
CA LEU A 123 -1.46 5.68 3.86
C LEU A 123 -2.27 6.14 5.06
N ASP A 124 -2.38 7.44 5.26
CA ASP A 124 -3.06 8.08 6.39
C ASP A 124 -4.30 8.85 5.91
N VAL A 125 -5.47 8.27 6.11
CA VAL A 125 -6.74 8.87 5.66
C VAL A 125 -7.22 9.95 6.64
N HIS A 126 -6.91 9.78 7.93
CA HIS A 126 -7.44 10.61 9.01
C HIS A 126 -6.43 11.58 9.61
N ARG A 127 -5.19 11.60 9.11
CA ARG A 127 -4.08 12.45 9.61
C ARG A 127 -3.74 12.18 11.09
N GLU A 128 -3.70 10.90 11.46
CA GLU A 128 -3.47 10.48 12.85
C GLU A 128 -2.00 10.14 13.14
N TYR A 129 -1.18 9.86 12.12
CA TYR A 129 0.14 9.28 12.31
C TYR A 129 1.29 10.29 12.34
N ALA A 130 1.19 11.42 11.66
CA ALA A 130 2.30 12.37 11.50
C ALA A 130 2.90 12.80 12.85
N GLN A 131 2.07 13.06 13.85
CA GLN A 131 2.52 13.43 15.19
C GLN A 131 3.28 12.30 15.90
N SER A 132 2.86 11.05 15.69
CA SER A 132 3.49 9.88 16.30
C SER A 132 4.88 9.59 15.75
N PHE A 133 5.23 10.10 14.56
CA PHE A 133 6.51 9.87 13.90
C PHE A 133 7.31 11.15 13.69
N GLN A 134 7.14 12.15 14.56
CA GLN A 134 7.88 13.40 14.50
C GLN A 134 9.40 13.15 14.44
N GLY A 135 10.07 13.76 13.45
CA GLY A 135 11.50 13.58 13.19
C GLY A 135 11.87 12.30 12.40
N LEU A 136 11.01 11.31 12.35
CA LEU A 136 11.23 10.03 11.63
C LEU A 136 10.46 9.93 10.32
N ALA A 137 9.50 10.81 10.07
CA ALA A 137 8.64 10.74 8.91
C ALA A 137 8.95 11.81 7.85
N GLU A 138 8.81 11.43 6.60
CA GLU A 138 8.51 12.33 5.49
C GLU A 138 7.00 12.38 5.33
N VAL A 139 6.39 13.52 5.61
CA VAL A 139 4.94 13.71 5.48
C VAL A 139 4.64 14.27 4.09
N ILE A 140 3.86 13.51 3.33
CA ILE A 140 3.44 13.82 1.97
C ILE A 140 1.95 14.17 2.01
N THR A 141 1.66 15.46 1.86
CA THR A 141 0.30 16.00 1.82
C THR A 141 -0.13 16.25 0.37
N PRO A 142 -1.42 16.43 0.07
CA PRO A 142 -1.86 16.81 -1.27
C PRO A 142 -1.15 18.04 -1.85
N ASP A 143 -0.75 18.99 -0.99
CA ASP A 143 -0.10 20.23 -1.44
C ASP A 143 1.38 20.05 -1.83
N ASN A 144 2.05 19.04 -1.28
CA ASN A 144 3.46 18.77 -1.56
C ASN A 144 3.69 17.43 -2.28
N MET A 145 2.63 16.70 -2.59
CA MET A 145 2.70 15.45 -3.35
C MET A 145 3.07 15.73 -4.80
N ILE A 146 3.95 14.91 -5.35
CA ILE A 146 4.26 14.85 -6.78
C ILE A 146 3.99 13.43 -7.23
N LEU A 147 2.89 13.22 -7.92
CA LEU A 147 2.51 11.93 -8.47
C LEU A 147 2.09 12.15 -9.93
N PRO A 148 3.05 12.21 -10.87
CA PRO A 148 2.78 12.55 -12.26
C PRO A 148 1.74 11.64 -12.89
N PHE A 149 0.79 12.21 -13.63
CA PHE A 149 -0.29 11.46 -14.28
C PHE A 149 0.22 10.43 -15.31
N TRP A 150 1.39 10.59 -15.87
CA TRP A 150 1.99 9.63 -16.79
C TRP A 150 2.50 8.35 -16.09
N LEU A 151 2.55 8.34 -14.76
CA LEU A 151 2.77 7.13 -13.96
C LEU A 151 1.52 6.25 -13.84
N LEU A 152 0.36 6.77 -14.17
CA LEU A 152 -0.89 6.01 -14.19
C LEU A 152 -0.83 4.90 -15.25
N ASN A 153 -1.34 3.72 -14.90
CA ASN A 153 -1.65 2.72 -15.92
C ASN A 153 -2.93 3.12 -16.68
N PHE A 154 -3.28 2.36 -17.71
CA PHE A 154 -4.43 2.70 -18.54
C PHE A 154 -5.75 2.71 -17.76
N GLU A 155 -6.01 1.71 -16.90
CA GLU A 155 -7.23 1.63 -16.11
C GLU A 155 -7.35 2.82 -15.14
N GLU A 156 -6.24 3.21 -14.50
CA GLU A 156 -6.15 4.40 -13.62
C GLU A 156 -6.37 5.70 -14.40
N SER A 157 -5.81 5.79 -15.62
CA SER A 157 -6.00 6.93 -16.50
C SER A 157 -7.45 7.09 -16.96
N VAL A 158 -8.11 6.00 -17.31
CA VAL A 158 -9.54 5.97 -17.66
C VAL A 158 -10.39 6.49 -16.50
N GLU A 159 -10.11 6.05 -15.27
CA GLU A 159 -10.89 6.50 -14.11
C GLU A 159 -10.76 8.00 -13.86
N ILE A 160 -9.54 8.54 -13.94
CA ILE A 160 -9.31 9.99 -13.77
C ILE A 160 -9.88 10.79 -14.93
N LEU A 161 -9.55 10.42 -16.18
CA LEU A 161 -9.85 11.24 -17.36
C LEU A 161 -11.27 11.06 -17.89
N ILE A 162 -11.89 9.88 -17.67
CA ILE A 162 -13.22 9.56 -18.17
C ILE A 162 -14.21 9.33 -17.03
N GLY A 163 -13.81 8.60 -15.99
CA GLY A 163 -14.65 8.23 -14.84
C GLY A 163 -15.74 7.21 -15.21
N GLN A 164 -16.70 7.04 -14.30
CA GLN A 164 -17.80 6.07 -14.42
C GLN A 164 -19.02 6.74 -15.09
N GLN A 165 -18.99 6.86 -16.42
CA GLN A 165 -20.10 7.43 -17.18
C GLN A 165 -20.73 6.39 -18.11
N PRO A 166 -22.07 6.41 -18.30
CA PRO A 166 -22.70 5.59 -19.32
C PRO A 166 -22.20 5.95 -20.72
N GLY A 167 -21.97 4.94 -21.57
CA GLY A 167 -21.51 5.15 -22.96
C GLY A 167 -20.04 5.60 -23.09
N ARG A 168 -19.21 5.29 -22.08
CA ARG A 168 -17.78 5.67 -22.05
C ARG A 168 -16.89 4.84 -22.97
N GLU A 169 -17.41 3.76 -23.55
CA GLU A 169 -16.63 2.78 -24.32
C GLU A 169 -15.86 3.44 -25.46
N THR A 170 -16.52 4.32 -26.21
CA THR A 170 -15.88 5.06 -27.31
C THR A 170 -14.77 6.00 -26.80
N ASP A 171 -14.99 6.69 -25.69
CA ASP A 171 -13.99 7.58 -25.07
C ASP A 171 -12.77 6.78 -24.60
N VAL A 172 -12.99 5.57 -24.06
CA VAL A 172 -11.93 4.64 -23.64
C VAL A 172 -11.11 4.14 -24.82
N GLU A 173 -11.75 3.80 -25.94
CA GLU A 173 -11.05 3.40 -27.17
C GLU A 173 -10.20 4.52 -27.74
N ILE A 174 -10.76 5.72 -27.82
CA ILE A 174 -10.02 6.91 -28.26
C ILE A 174 -8.80 7.14 -27.34
N LEU A 175 -8.98 7.12 -26.04
CA LEU A 175 -7.88 7.32 -25.08
C LEU A 175 -6.80 6.25 -25.23
N ARG A 176 -7.18 4.99 -25.48
CA ARG A 176 -6.25 3.87 -25.71
C ARG A 176 -5.38 4.09 -26.94
N GLU A 177 -5.94 4.64 -28.00
CA GLU A 177 -5.22 4.98 -29.23
C GLU A 177 -4.28 6.18 -29.03
N LEU A 178 -4.74 7.20 -28.31
CA LEU A 178 -4.04 8.48 -28.25
C LEU A 178 -2.87 8.53 -27.25
N ILE A 179 -2.93 7.77 -26.15
CA ILE A 179 -1.86 7.76 -25.14
C ILE A 179 -0.50 7.36 -25.72
N PRO A 180 -0.37 6.26 -26.51
CA PRO A 180 0.91 5.91 -27.14
C PRO A 180 1.44 6.99 -28.06
N LEU A 181 0.55 7.64 -28.82
CA LEU A 181 0.90 8.74 -29.73
C LEU A 181 1.42 9.96 -28.97
N ALA A 182 0.79 10.30 -27.83
CA ALA A 182 1.23 11.39 -26.97
C ALA A 182 2.62 11.11 -26.37
N LYS A 183 2.88 9.88 -25.93
CA LYS A 183 4.20 9.45 -25.47
C LYS A 183 5.27 9.54 -26.55
N ALA A 184 4.96 9.05 -27.74
CA ALA A 184 5.87 9.15 -28.90
C ALA A 184 6.16 10.60 -29.29
N ARG A 185 5.13 11.48 -29.30
CA ARG A 185 5.27 12.92 -29.55
C ARG A 185 6.19 13.59 -28.54
N TYR A 186 6.00 13.32 -27.26
CA TYR A 186 6.84 13.85 -26.19
C TYR A 186 8.30 13.44 -26.36
N MET A 187 8.57 12.16 -26.62
CA MET A 187 9.92 11.64 -26.84
C MET A 187 10.61 12.26 -28.04
N ASN A 188 9.87 12.48 -29.14
CA ASN A 188 10.40 13.14 -30.32
C ASN A 188 10.75 14.61 -30.05
N ASN A 189 9.91 15.33 -29.30
CA ASN A 189 10.16 16.74 -28.94
C ASN A 189 11.40 16.83 -28.02
N GLN A 190 11.54 15.97 -27.01
CA GLN A 190 12.71 15.91 -26.12
C GLN A 190 14.02 15.66 -26.88
N ARG A 191 14.00 14.79 -27.90
CA ARG A 191 15.17 14.52 -28.74
C ARG A 191 15.56 15.74 -29.59
N ARG A 192 14.58 16.46 -30.15
CA ARG A 192 14.80 17.69 -30.92
C ARG A 192 15.45 18.77 -30.04
N ASP A 193 14.95 18.95 -28.82
CA ASP A 193 15.47 19.95 -27.89
C ASP A 193 16.93 19.65 -27.47
N LYS A 194 17.27 18.35 -27.27
CA LYS A 194 18.63 17.91 -26.89
C LYS A 194 19.62 17.91 -28.06
N ALA A 195 19.18 17.64 -29.28
CA ALA A 195 20.06 17.47 -30.43
C ALA A 195 20.47 18.81 -31.12
N GLY A 196 19.83 19.92 -30.75
CA GLY A 196 20.01 21.18 -31.50
C GLY A 196 19.52 21.04 -32.95
N ALA A 197 19.47 22.13 -33.69
CA ALA A 197 18.93 22.19 -35.08
C ALA A 197 19.71 21.35 -36.12
N ALA A 198 20.82 20.72 -35.75
CA ALA A 198 21.78 20.15 -36.71
C ALA A 198 21.65 18.64 -36.98
N THR A 199 20.95 17.87 -36.12
CA THR A 199 20.84 16.41 -36.32
C THR A 199 19.37 16.01 -36.53
N ARG A 200 18.98 15.79 -37.79
CA ARG A 200 17.77 15.05 -38.15
C ARG A 200 17.99 13.57 -37.77
N GLY A 201 17.99 13.26 -36.47
CA GLY A 201 17.92 11.89 -36.01
C GLY A 201 16.60 11.24 -36.45
N GLN A 202 16.66 9.95 -36.71
CA GLN A 202 15.48 9.16 -37.08
C GLN A 202 14.39 9.38 -36.02
N ALA A 203 13.18 9.72 -36.45
CA ALA A 203 12.05 9.90 -35.52
C ALA A 203 11.85 8.65 -34.70
N TYR A 204 11.51 8.80 -33.39
CA TYR A 204 11.19 7.67 -32.54
C TYR A 204 9.92 7.02 -33.10
N ASP A 205 10.10 5.79 -33.55
CA ASP A 205 9.04 5.01 -34.20
C ASP A 205 8.02 4.54 -33.18
N GLY A 206 7.45 5.07 -32.35
CA GLY A 206 6.42 4.69 -31.35
C GLY A 206 5.82 3.28 -31.37
N SER A 207 6.26 2.43 -32.32
CA SER A 207 5.73 1.07 -32.54
C SER A 207 5.83 0.14 -31.30
N ASN A 208 6.77 0.42 -30.41
CA ASN A 208 6.98 -0.35 -29.18
C ASN A 208 6.44 0.34 -27.91
N VAL A 209 5.65 1.42 -28.04
CA VAL A 209 5.10 2.15 -26.90
C VAL A 209 3.66 1.73 -26.68
N GLY A 210 3.45 0.96 -25.60
CA GLY A 210 2.10 0.61 -25.16
C GLY A 210 1.47 1.69 -24.26
N VAL A 211 0.17 1.54 -24.03
CA VAL A 211 -0.59 2.43 -23.13
C VAL A 211 -0.02 2.43 -21.71
N ASP A 212 0.50 1.29 -21.22
CA ASP A 212 1.04 1.10 -19.87
C ASP A 212 2.56 1.29 -19.80
N THR A 213 3.23 1.59 -20.91
CA THR A 213 4.68 1.89 -20.89
C THR A 213 4.91 3.16 -20.05
N PRO A 214 5.72 3.13 -18.98
CA PRO A 214 5.90 4.28 -18.08
C PRO A 214 6.84 5.32 -18.70
N LEU A 215 6.35 6.02 -19.72
CA LEU A 215 7.04 7.11 -20.40
C LEU A 215 6.32 8.43 -20.14
N PRO A 216 7.06 9.50 -19.81
CA PRO A 216 6.48 10.84 -19.68
C PRO A 216 5.78 11.32 -20.94
N TYR A 217 4.70 12.05 -20.77
CA TYR A 217 4.05 12.83 -21.81
C TYR A 217 3.27 13.98 -21.19
N ARG A 218 2.90 14.97 -21.98
CA ARG A 218 2.18 16.16 -21.50
C ARG A 218 0.69 16.04 -21.83
N THR A 219 -0.16 16.61 -20.99
CA THR A 219 -1.58 16.80 -21.33
C THR A 219 -1.76 17.62 -22.59
N SER A 220 -0.87 18.61 -22.83
CA SER A 220 -0.84 19.39 -24.07
C SER A 220 -0.55 18.55 -25.33
N ASP A 221 0.29 17.50 -25.21
CA ASP A 221 0.53 16.59 -26.35
C ASP A 221 -0.73 15.79 -26.67
N LEU A 222 -1.45 15.33 -25.64
CA LEU A 222 -2.71 14.58 -25.80
C LEU A 222 -3.81 15.48 -26.38
N ILE A 223 -3.96 16.71 -25.87
CA ILE A 223 -4.93 17.69 -26.37
C ILE A 223 -4.62 18.05 -27.81
N GLY A 224 -3.35 18.32 -28.17
CA GLY A 224 -2.94 18.62 -29.50
C GLY A 224 -3.24 17.51 -30.51
N ILE A 225 -3.09 16.24 -30.13
CA ILE A 225 -3.47 15.11 -30.98
C ILE A 225 -4.99 15.05 -31.14
N LEU A 226 -5.77 15.25 -30.06
CA LEU A 226 -7.23 15.35 -30.17
C LEU A 226 -7.68 16.46 -31.14
N GLU A 227 -7.04 17.62 -31.11
CA GLU A 227 -7.33 18.72 -32.03
C GLU A 227 -7.04 18.37 -33.50
N GLU A 228 -5.92 17.66 -33.75
CA GLU A 228 -5.59 17.17 -35.09
C GLU A 228 -6.63 16.17 -35.62
N TYR A 229 -7.11 15.27 -34.73
CA TYR A 229 -8.16 14.32 -35.11
C TYR A 229 -9.50 15.02 -35.36
N ILE A 230 -9.89 15.97 -34.51
CA ILE A 230 -11.10 16.79 -34.70
C ILE A 230 -11.04 17.51 -36.05
N GLY A 231 -9.91 18.15 -36.38
CA GLY A 231 -9.75 18.85 -37.65
C GLY A 231 -9.81 17.93 -38.87
N LYS A 232 -9.33 16.68 -38.76
CA LYS A 232 -9.42 15.69 -39.84
C LYS A 232 -10.82 15.08 -40.00
N LEU A 233 -11.54 14.90 -38.89
CA LEU A 233 -12.87 14.27 -38.82
C LEU A 233 -13.99 15.26 -39.17
N ASP A 234 -13.74 16.59 -39.13
CA ASP A 234 -14.74 17.63 -39.44
C ASP A 234 -15.38 17.48 -40.83
N LEU A 235 -14.80 16.66 -41.68
CA LEU A 235 -15.26 16.35 -43.02
C LEU A 235 -16.01 15.00 -43.15
N ARG A 236 -15.96 14.06 -42.15
CA ARG A 236 -16.41 12.67 -42.36
C ARG A 236 -16.84 11.85 -41.13
N GLY A 237 -16.87 12.34 -39.87
CA GLY A 237 -17.07 11.47 -38.72
C GLY A 237 -17.80 12.07 -37.51
N GLU A 238 -18.05 11.24 -36.50
CA GLU A 238 -18.63 11.65 -35.22
C GLU A 238 -17.59 12.39 -34.36
N LEU A 239 -17.73 13.72 -34.29
CA LEU A 239 -16.86 14.61 -33.53
C LEU A 239 -17.15 14.65 -32.01
N ALA A 240 -18.36 14.27 -31.62
CA ALA A 240 -18.85 14.45 -30.25
C ALA A 240 -17.98 13.76 -29.19
N PRO A 241 -17.53 12.51 -29.35
CA PRO A 241 -16.66 11.82 -28.35
C PRO A 241 -15.31 12.56 -28.21
N TYR A 242 -14.67 12.97 -29.30
CA TYR A 242 -13.37 13.65 -29.25
C TYR A 242 -13.47 15.03 -28.58
N LYS A 243 -14.51 15.81 -28.87
CA LYS A 243 -14.77 17.12 -28.25
C LYS A 243 -15.06 16.95 -26.75
N ARG A 244 -15.86 15.95 -26.38
CA ARG A 244 -16.18 15.64 -25.00
C ARG A 244 -14.93 15.24 -24.19
N LEU A 245 -14.13 14.32 -24.74
CA LEU A 245 -12.88 13.87 -24.10
C LEU A 245 -11.89 15.03 -23.95
N LYS A 246 -11.70 15.87 -24.97
CA LYS A 246 -10.87 17.08 -24.91
C LYS A 246 -11.31 18.02 -23.79
N ALA A 247 -12.58 18.40 -23.77
CA ALA A 247 -13.13 19.31 -22.76
C ALA A 247 -12.93 18.76 -21.35
N ARG A 248 -13.08 17.45 -21.17
CA ARG A 248 -12.90 16.79 -19.87
C ARG A 248 -11.42 16.81 -19.44
N ILE A 249 -10.49 16.46 -20.32
CA ILE A 249 -9.05 16.52 -20.04
C ILE A 249 -8.63 17.95 -19.66
N GLU A 250 -9.10 18.96 -20.39
CA GLU A 250 -8.83 20.36 -20.08
C GLU A 250 -9.39 20.77 -18.70
N THR A 251 -10.59 20.33 -18.37
CA THR A 251 -11.23 20.62 -17.08
C THR A 251 -10.43 20.02 -15.93
N ILE A 252 -10.09 18.73 -16.02
CA ILE A 252 -9.36 18.02 -14.96
C ILE A 252 -7.94 18.57 -14.81
N SER A 253 -7.24 18.85 -15.92
CA SER A 253 -5.88 19.36 -15.86
C SER A 253 -5.76 20.77 -15.24
N ARG A 254 -6.87 21.51 -15.19
CA ARG A 254 -6.95 22.85 -14.57
C ARG A 254 -7.53 22.82 -13.15
N ASP A 255 -8.07 21.70 -12.72
CA ASP A 255 -8.66 21.58 -11.38
C ASP A 255 -7.55 21.53 -10.32
N PRO A 256 -7.54 22.46 -9.33
CA PRO A 256 -6.53 22.49 -8.27
C PRO A 256 -6.41 21.19 -7.47
N ARG A 257 -7.48 20.42 -7.36
CA ARG A 257 -7.49 19.13 -6.65
C ARG A 257 -6.57 18.08 -7.29
N TYR A 258 -6.27 18.23 -8.57
CA TYR A 258 -5.37 17.36 -9.33
C TYR A 258 -4.00 17.99 -9.60
N ALA A 259 -3.68 19.13 -9.00
CA ALA A 259 -2.43 19.85 -9.26
C ALA A 259 -1.18 18.99 -9.01
N PHE A 260 -1.24 18.07 -8.05
CA PHE A 260 -0.15 17.15 -7.75
C PHE A 260 0.10 16.10 -8.86
N MET A 261 -0.86 15.92 -9.78
CA MET A 261 -0.74 15.03 -10.96
C MET A 261 -0.43 15.79 -12.23
N PHE A 262 -1.08 16.93 -12.46
CA PHE A 262 -1.05 17.67 -13.73
C PHE A 262 -0.25 18.96 -13.68
N GLY A 263 0.34 19.31 -12.54
CA GLY A 263 1.15 20.51 -12.38
C GLY A 263 2.39 20.52 -13.28
N SER A 264 2.92 21.70 -13.57
CA SER A 264 4.07 21.88 -14.48
C SER A 264 5.34 21.12 -14.05
N LEU A 265 5.53 20.90 -12.77
CA LEU A 265 6.66 20.15 -12.22
C LEU A 265 6.56 18.63 -12.45
N THR A 266 5.39 18.12 -12.86
CA THR A 266 5.15 16.68 -13.03
C THR A 266 5.53 16.16 -14.41
N VAL A 267 5.86 17.03 -15.36
CA VAL A 267 6.08 16.64 -16.77
C VAL A 267 7.50 16.15 -17.06
N GLN A 268 8.42 16.29 -16.12
CA GLN A 268 9.78 15.79 -16.29
C GLN A 268 9.84 14.29 -15.94
N ASP A 269 10.81 13.58 -16.53
CA ASP A 269 11.13 12.21 -16.08
C ASP A 269 11.75 12.28 -14.69
N ASN A 270 10.88 12.29 -13.70
CA ASN A 270 11.22 12.37 -12.28
C ASN A 270 10.84 11.09 -11.52
N MET A 271 10.63 9.98 -12.24
CA MET A 271 10.25 8.69 -11.63
C MET A 271 11.20 8.31 -10.49
N SER A 272 12.50 8.42 -10.70
CA SER A 272 13.51 8.10 -9.67
C SER A 272 13.36 8.96 -8.42
N ALA A 273 13.08 10.26 -8.59
CA ALA A 273 12.86 11.18 -7.46
C ALA A 273 11.55 10.87 -6.73
N VAL A 274 10.49 10.55 -7.45
CA VAL A 274 9.20 10.14 -6.88
C VAL A 274 9.35 8.85 -6.07
N LEU A 275 9.97 7.82 -6.65
CA LEU A 275 10.20 6.54 -5.95
C LEU A 275 11.14 6.71 -4.75
N ALA A 276 12.23 7.51 -4.89
CA ALA A 276 13.13 7.80 -3.79
C ALA A 276 12.41 8.47 -2.61
N ARG A 277 11.52 9.41 -2.88
CA ARG A 277 10.74 10.10 -1.86
C ARG A 277 9.71 9.19 -1.21
N LEU A 278 8.96 8.43 -2.00
CA LEU A 278 7.92 7.51 -1.50
C LEU A 278 8.51 6.37 -0.66
N PHE A 279 9.59 5.76 -1.15
CA PHE A 279 10.20 4.61 -0.49
C PHE A 279 11.39 4.95 0.39
N ARG A 280 11.63 6.25 0.61
CA ARG A 280 12.70 6.75 1.49
C ARG A 280 14.07 6.19 1.10
N ILE A 281 14.47 6.38 -0.14
CA ILE A 281 15.75 5.91 -0.69
C ILE A 281 16.56 7.10 -1.21
N PRO A 282 17.63 7.48 -0.52
CA PRO A 282 18.11 7.00 0.79
C PRO A 282 17.19 7.41 1.94
N VAL A 283 17.27 6.70 3.06
CA VAL A 283 16.42 6.93 4.25
C VAL A 283 16.63 8.34 4.85
N ASN A 284 17.86 8.82 4.91
CA ASN A 284 18.23 10.15 5.43
C ASN A 284 17.61 10.46 6.81
N GLY A 285 17.60 9.47 7.72
CA GLY A 285 17.03 9.60 9.06
C GLY A 285 15.50 9.59 9.14
N LYS A 286 14.80 9.46 8.00
CA LYS A 286 13.33 9.41 7.92
C LYS A 286 12.89 8.12 7.21
N PRO A 287 12.83 7.00 7.92
CA PRO A 287 12.53 5.68 7.34
C PRO A 287 11.07 5.46 6.92
N ILE A 288 10.16 6.35 7.32
CA ILE A 288 8.74 6.24 7.00
C ILE A 288 8.27 7.42 6.14
N ALA A 289 7.56 7.13 5.06
CA ALA A 289 6.77 8.10 4.33
C ALA A 289 5.30 7.96 4.74
N ILE A 290 4.69 9.04 5.19
CA ILE A 290 3.27 9.11 5.53
C ILE A 290 2.57 9.92 4.45
N VAL A 291 1.68 9.28 3.71
CA VAL A 291 0.88 9.92 2.68
C VAL A 291 -0.49 10.27 3.25
N GLU A 292 -0.68 11.55 3.55
CA GLU A 292 -1.95 12.06 4.03
C GLU A 292 -2.94 12.20 2.86
N LEU A 293 -4.03 11.45 2.93
CA LEU A 293 -5.08 11.42 1.91
C LEU A 293 -6.32 12.23 2.32
N GLY A 294 -6.35 12.70 3.56
CA GLY A 294 -7.47 13.49 4.08
C GLY A 294 -7.69 14.79 3.30
N GLY A 295 -8.94 15.03 2.88
CA GLY A 295 -9.33 16.18 2.10
C GLY A 295 -9.36 15.96 0.59
N LEU A 296 -8.84 14.83 0.08
CA LEU A 296 -9.03 14.43 -1.32
C LEU A 296 -10.41 13.77 -1.51
N PRO A 297 -11.07 13.97 -2.66
CA PRO A 297 -12.26 13.22 -3.05
C PRO A 297 -11.98 11.71 -3.11
N SER A 298 -13.01 10.89 -2.84
CA SER A 298 -12.88 9.43 -2.80
C SER A 298 -12.36 8.82 -4.10
N GLU A 299 -12.77 9.38 -5.23
CA GLU A 299 -12.33 8.94 -6.57
C GLU A 299 -10.82 9.14 -6.74
N ILE A 300 -10.30 10.27 -6.29
CA ILE A 300 -8.87 10.58 -6.33
C ILE A 300 -8.10 9.67 -5.37
N ILE A 301 -8.61 9.48 -4.16
CA ILE A 301 -7.97 8.59 -3.16
C ILE A 301 -7.82 7.18 -3.74
N ASN A 302 -8.85 6.64 -4.37
CA ASN A 302 -8.81 5.30 -4.96
C ASN A 302 -7.71 5.16 -6.00
N VAL A 303 -7.55 6.14 -6.88
CA VAL A 303 -6.48 6.12 -7.89
C VAL A 303 -5.11 6.28 -7.24
N VAL A 304 -4.94 7.22 -6.31
CA VAL A 304 -3.67 7.41 -5.59
C VAL A 304 -3.24 6.12 -4.89
N VAL A 305 -4.15 5.47 -4.15
CA VAL A 305 -3.87 4.20 -3.47
C VAL A 305 -3.52 3.09 -4.46
N SER A 306 -4.21 3.01 -5.61
CA SER A 306 -3.88 2.07 -6.67
C SER A 306 -2.45 2.26 -7.17
N VAL A 307 -2.10 3.48 -7.53
CA VAL A 307 -0.76 3.83 -8.04
C VAL A 307 0.32 3.52 -7.00
N LEU A 308 0.13 3.94 -5.74
CA LEU A 308 1.11 3.73 -4.69
C LEU A 308 1.31 2.24 -4.38
N ALA A 309 0.24 1.45 -4.32
CA ALA A 309 0.31 0.00 -4.10
C ALA A 309 1.01 -0.69 -5.29
N ARG A 310 0.66 -0.31 -6.53
CA ARG A 310 1.30 -0.83 -7.73
C ARG A 310 2.79 -0.48 -7.78
N LEU A 311 3.15 0.78 -7.53
CA LEU A 311 4.55 1.22 -7.50
C LEU A 311 5.35 0.51 -6.41
N ALA A 312 4.78 0.27 -5.22
CA ALA A 312 5.44 -0.49 -4.17
C ALA A 312 5.75 -1.92 -4.62
N PHE A 313 4.79 -2.59 -5.28
CA PHE A 313 5.00 -3.92 -5.81
C PHE A 313 6.04 -3.94 -6.94
N ASP A 314 5.89 -3.06 -7.93
CA ASP A 314 6.77 -3.00 -9.09
C ASP A 314 8.21 -2.66 -8.67
N PHE A 315 8.39 -1.75 -7.70
CA PHE A 315 9.71 -1.45 -7.13
C PHE A 315 10.32 -2.67 -6.43
N GLY A 316 9.52 -3.43 -5.68
CA GLY A 316 9.94 -4.72 -5.11
C GLY A 316 10.48 -5.67 -6.17
N VAL A 317 9.78 -5.79 -7.30
CA VAL A 317 10.21 -6.60 -8.45
C VAL A 317 11.51 -6.05 -9.06
N TRP A 318 11.58 -4.75 -9.33
CA TRP A 318 12.78 -4.11 -9.94
C TRP A 318 14.01 -4.18 -9.04
N SER A 319 13.83 -4.05 -7.73
CA SER A 319 14.91 -4.20 -6.75
C SER A 319 15.29 -5.67 -6.50
N ALA A 320 14.55 -6.62 -7.09
CA ALA A 320 14.68 -8.05 -6.82
C ALA A 320 14.60 -8.39 -5.31
N GLY A 321 13.75 -7.66 -4.58
CA GLY A 321 13.55 -7.84 -3.14
C GLY A 321 14.70 -7.34 -2.25
N ARG A 322 15.70 -6.67 -2.82
CA ARG A 322 16.87 -6.18 -2.03
C ARG A 322 16.54 -5.03 -1.10
N ILE A 323 15.48 -4.31 -1.38
CA ILE A 323 15.01 -3.18 -0.57
C ILE A 323 13.58 -3.53 -0.09
N PRO A 324 13.46 -4.11 1.12
CA PRO A 324 12.16 -4.49 1.65
C PRO A 324 11.29 -3.25 1.92
N ILE A 325 10.01 -3.31 1.54
CA ILE A 325 9.03 -2.24 1.77
C ILE A 325 7.87 -2.78 2.60
N THR A 326 7.48 -2.04 3.62
CA THR A 326 6.23 -2.28 4.35
C THR A 326 5.18 -1.27 3.88
N PHE A 327 4.14 -1.77 3.20
CA PHE A 327 3.00 -0.98 2.77
C PHE A 327 1.89 -1.05 3.81
N VAL A 328 1.58 0.07 4.45
CA VAL A 328 0.57 0.16 5.51
C VAL A 328 -0.67 0.87 4.97
N CYS A 329 -1.79 0.16 4.98
CA CYS A 329 -3.06 0.61 4.42
C CYS A 329 -4.09 0.82 5.54
N GLU A 330 -4.33 2.08 5.91
CA GLU A 330 -5.37 2.46 6.85
C GLU A 330 -6.75 2.42 6.17
N GLU A 331 -7.80 2.11 6.95
CA GLU A 331 -9.18 2.00 6.48
C GLU A 331 -9.32 1.07 5.25
N ALA A 332 -8.64 -0.08 5.32
CA ALA A 332 -8.51 -1.00 4.19
C ALA A 332 -9.86 -1.46 3.59
N HIS A 333 -10.94 -1.47 4.39
CA HIS A 333 -12.28 -1.78 3.90
C HIS A 333 -12.79 -0.80 2.81
N ARG A 334 -12.25 0.42 2.75
CA ARG A 334 -12.60 1.40 1.71
C ARG A 334 -12.03 1.00 0.35
N TYR A 335 -10.89 0.32 0.33
CA TYR A 335 -10.15 -0.05 -0.87
C TYR A 335 -10.43 -1.48 -1.32
N VAL A 336 -10.67 -2.36 -0.35
CA VAL A 336 -10.97 -3.79 -0.58
C VAL A 336 -12.26 -4.13 0.17
N PRO A 337 -13.42 -3.61 -0.28
CA PRO A 337 -14.70 -3.91 0.34
C PRO A 337 -15.08 -5.39 0.15
N ILE A 338 -15.86 -5.91 1.11
CA ILE A 338 -16.40 -7.30 1.05
C ILE A 338 -17.30 -7.47 -0.18
N ASP A 339 -18.15 -6.47 -0.45
CA ASP A 339 -18.96 -6.45 -1.66
C ASP A 339 -18.06 -6.18 -2.88
N LYS A 340 -17.97 -7.17 -3.74
CA LYS A 340 -17.13 -7.13 -4.95
C LYS A 340 -17.60 -6.10 -5.98
N SER A 341 -18.86 -5.68 -5.93
CA SER A 341 -19.41 -4.63 -6.81
C SER A 341 -18.95 -3.23 -6.41
N LEU A 342 -18.51 -3.06 -5.17
CA LEU A 342 -18.04 -1.79 -4.63
C LEU A 342 -16.51 -1.65 -4.77
N GLY A 343 -16.03 -0.41 -4.70
CA GLY A 343 -14.62 -0.06 -4.74
C GLY A 343 -14.05 0.02 -6.16
N PHE A 344 -12.80 0.46 -6.24
CA PHE A 344 -12.08 0.67 -7.49
C PHE A 344 -11.26 -0.57 -7.85
N GLU A 345 -11.54 -1.19 -8.99
CA GLU A 345 -10.97 -2.48 -9.37
C GLU A 345 -9.43 -2.46 -9.48
N PRO A 346 -8.77 -1.42 -10.04
CA PRO A 346 -7.32 -1.35 -10.05
C PRO A 346 -6.70 -1.37 -8.65
N THR A 347 -7.30 -0.69 -7.67
CA THR A 347 -6.84 -0.71 -6.27
C THR A 347 -6.93 -2.11 -5.67
N LYS A 348 -8.05 -2.81 -5.88
CA LYS A 348 -8.21 -4.20 -5.42
C LYS A 348 -7.17 -5.11 -6.04
N LYS A 349 -6.91 -4.98 -7.35
CA LYS A 349 -5.90 -5.75 -8.06
C LYS A 349 -4.50 -5.47 -7.51
N ALA A 350 -4.14 -4.21 -7.31
CA ALA A 350 -2.82 -3.81 -6.81
C ALA A 350 -2.56 -4.35 -5.39
N ILE A 351 -3.50 -4.15 -4.46
CA ILE A 351 -3.40 -4.67 -3.09
C ILE A 351 -3.41 -6.21 -3.07
N SER A 352 -4.28 -6.85 -3.86
CA SER A 352 -4.33 -8.31 -3.97
C SER A 352 -3.03 -8.89 -4.51
N ARG A 353 -2.35 -8.20 -5.44
CA ARG A 353 -1.06 -8.61 -5.98
C ARG A 353 0.03 -8.56 -4.89
N ILE A 354 0.07 -7.50 -4.08
CA ILE A 354 0.96 -7.45 -2.91
C ILE A 354 0.66 -8.62 -1.97
N ALA A 355 -0.60 -8.84 -1.61
CA ALA A 355 -1.00 -9.89 -0.68
C ALA A 355 -0.64 -11.30 -1.17
N LYS A 356 -0.69 -11.58 -2.49
CA LYS A 356 -0.40 -12.90 -3.07
C LYS A 356 1.09 -13.12 -3.33
N GLU A 357 1.79 -12.09 -3.79
CA GLU A 357 3.13 -12.24 -4.36
C GLU A 357 4.19 -11.34 -3.69
N GLY A 358 3.76 -10.33 -2.93
CA GLY A 358 4.66 -9.30 -2.36
C GLY A 358 5.81 -9.89 -1.55
N ARG A 359 5.54 -10.96 -0.80
CA ARG A 359 6.56 -11.66 -0.01
C ARG A 359 7.79 -12.09 -0.84
N LYS A 360 7.60 -12.51 -2.08
CA LYS A 360 8.70 -12.95 -2.96
C LYS A 360 9.62 -11.79 -3.32
N TYR A 361 9.11 -10.58 -3.29
CA TYR A 361 9.80 -9.37 -3.72
C TYR A 361 10.07 -8.40 -2.56
N GLY A 362 10.00 -8.89 -1.32
CA GLY A 362 10.28 -8.08 -0.14
C GLY A 362 9.22 -7.02 0.17
N VAL A 363 7.99 -7.17 -0.33
CA VAL A 363 6.90 -6.23 -0.05
C VAL A 363 5.93 -6.86 0.95
N SER A 364 5.88 -6.32 2.16
CA SER A 364 4.91 -6.70 3.19
C SER A 364 3.72 -5.74 3.21
N LEU A 365 2.55 -6.27 3.58
CA LEU A 365 1.29 -5.53 3.67
C LEU A 365 0.78 -5.54 5.11
N CYS A 366 0.51 -4.36 5.64
CA CYS A 366 -0.24 -4.16 6.87
C CYS A 366 -1.61 -3.57 6.53
N MET A 367 -2.68 -4.25 6.89
CA MET A 367 -4.04 -3.77 6.70
C MET A 367 -4.66 -3.38 8.03
N ILE A 368 -5.18 -2.15 8.12
CA ILE A 368 -5.85 -1.62 9.29
C ILE A 368 -7.31 -1.42 8.93
N THR A 369 -8.22 -2.10 9.62
CA THR A 369 -9.63 -2.07 9.28
C THR A 369 -10.52 -2.39 10.49
N GLN A 370 -11.81 -2.17 10.30
CA GLN A 370 -12.85 -2.55 11.25
C GLN A 370 -13.38 -3.93 10.95
#